data_23d69dbc46394621b80f9e70f560313c
#
_entry.id   23d69dbc46394621b80f9e70f560313c
#
_cell.length_a   1.000
_cell.length_b   1.000
_cell.length_c   1.000
_cell.angle_alpha   90.00
_cell.angle_beta   90.00
_cell.angle_gamma   90.00
#
_symmetry.space_group_name_H-M   'P 1'
#
loop_
_entity.id
_entity.type
_entity.pdbx_description
1 polymer ?
#
loop_
_entity_poly.entity_id
_entity_poly.type
_entity_poly.pdbx_seq_one_letter_code
_entity_poly.pdbx_strand_id
1 'polypeptide(L)'
;MRYLIFLILAGFTGVTAWGQTSTTARPMAVNDTLTEDSTYALQEVVVRTSPVKRKADRFILSVPPAQNKDGVELLQQAPGVWLSDERISINGSSGTKVFVDNREIKLTGEMLIGYLRSLKSDDIARVEVLPMAGADKDADAQGGAIHIIMRRHTDKGFQGNLSMNASFASSLQSYQPSGSLNYHSGKWDTYGFASGTLVPQNKGDLYVTRDYVAGDKGFSSLARMKQPSRYGTIRMGTVYTMDSSNSLGVELEYVRRGYIWPSQSYSTLSVGPLDMESQGVYRQKETYNMYTATANYIHKLDKDGSVLKLVPAYISKDLHGRNQYQIFQEIGALNKDTVYRSRSNATYQIATADLSWKQQLHKKSFFQIGMKYTYTGMKDDACYEGLEPDESWKPNVAYGYELDYHENIGALYGTYSLDMKRGSVHIGLRGEYTQTSNETERRTRKYWDWFPHIDGNFYFDEIHKWML
;
A
#
# COMPACT_ATOMS: atom_id res chain seq x y z
N MET A 1 -24.94 -15.08 21.05
CA MET A 1 -23.93 -14.09 20.62
C MET A 1 -24.52 -12.67 20.50
N ARG A 2 -25.30 -12.22 21.45
CA ARG A 2 -25.99 -10.90 21.39
C ARG A 2 -25.68 -9.99 22.61
N TYR A 3 -24.78 -10.41 23.50
CA TYR A 3 -24.53 -9.72 24.80
C TYR A 3 -23.08 -9.23 25.01
N LEU A 4 -22.23 -9.25 23.97
CA LEU A 4 -20.82 -8.81 24.13
C LEU A 4 -20.53 -7.39 23.56
N ILE A 5 -21.52 -6.70 23.00
CA ILE A 5 -21.31 -5.37 22.36
C ILE A 5 -21.74 -4.21 23.28
N PHE A 6 -22.38 -4.48 24.44
CA PHE A 6 -22.95 -3.43 25.29
C PHE A 6 -22.07 -2.96 26.46
N LEU A 7 -20.87 -3.48 26.63
CA LEU A 7 -20.04 -3.19 27.81
C LEU A 7 -18.86 -2.23 27.55
N ILE A 8 -18.73 -1.64 26.36
CA ILE A 8 -17.63 -0.67 26.06
C ILE A 8 -18.12 0.78 25.98
N LEU A 9 -19.42 1.06 26.12
CA LEU A 9 -19.96 2.42 25.94
C LEU A 9 -20.34 3.16 27.24
N ALA A 10 -19.99 2.63 28.41
CA ALA A 10 -20.38 3.22 29.70
C ALA A 10 -19.21 3.74 30.56
N GLY A 11 -18.11 4.20 29.99
CA GLY A 11 -16.89 4.60 30.72
C GLY A 11 -16.33 5.99 30.43
N PHE A 12 -17.06 6.91 29.80
CA PHE A 12 -16.53 8.25 29.49
C PHE A 12 -17.49 9.37 29.95
N THR A 13 -17.62 9.55 31.27
CA THR A 13 -18.10 10.82 31.85
C THR A 13 -17.23 11.14 33.05
N GLY A 14 -16.45 12.20 32.96
CA GLY A 14 -15.81 12.83 34.10
C GLY A 14 -14.32 13.08 34.00
N VAL A 15 -13.90 14.06 33.21
CA VAL A 15 -12.64 14.76 33.45
C VAL A 15 -12.97 16.23 33.71
N THR A 16 -13.01 16.60 34.99
CA THR A 16 -13.03 17.99 35.43
C THR A 16 -11.64 18.59 35.28
N ALA A 17 -11.56 19.66 34.52
CA ALA A 17 -10.34 20.48 34.41
C ALA A 17 -10.01 21.14 35.74
N TRP A 18 -8.84 20.87 36.31
CA TRP A 18 -8.23 21.63 37.36
C TRP A 18 -7.20 22.58 36.77
N GLY A 19 -7.52 23.88 36.82
CA GLY A 19 -6.59 24.94 36.48
C GLY A 19 -5.48 25.03 37.54
N GLN A 20 -4.24 25.01 37.12
CA GLN A 20 -3.10 25.35 37.97
C GLN A 20 -2.83 26.85 37.89
N THR A 21 -3.05 27.53 39.00
CA THR A 21 -2.58 28.91 39.26
C THR A 21 -1.08 28.87 39.54
N SER A 22 -0.29 29.55 38.72
CA SER A 22 1.13 29.79 38.93
C SER A 22 1.34 30.80 40.06
N THR A 23 1.88 30.35 41.17
CA THR A 23 2.36 31.25 42.23
C THR A 23 3.86 31.51 42.01
N THR A 24 4.19 32.74 41.68
CA THR A 24 5.57 33.26 41.66
C THR A 24 6.14 33.34 43.05
N ALA A 25 7.12 32.51 43.40
CA ALA A 25 7.93 32.67 44.59
C ALA A 25 9.24 33.39 44.22
N ARG A 26 9.52 34.50 44.89
CA ARG A 26 10.80 35.22 44.87
C ARG A 26 11.89 34.36 45.51
N PRO A 27 13.12 34.35 45.01
CA PRO A 27 14.22 33.70 45.69
C PRO A 27 14.78 34.63 46.79
N MET A 28 14.84 34.11 48.01
CA MET A 28 15.69 34.64 49.08
C MET A 28 17.13 34.27 48.83
N ALA A 29 18.02 35.24 48.86
CA ALA A 29 19.46 35.05 48.84
C ALA A 29 19.92 34.43 50.18
N VAL A 30 20.53 33.25 50.11
CA VAL A 30 21.38 32.72 51.20
C VAL A 30 22.78 32.62 50.66
N ASN A 31 23.65 33.46 51.21
CA ASN A 31 25.12 33.30 51.09
C ASN A 31 25.51 32.08 51.92
N ASP A 32 26.06 31.09 51.29
CA ASP A 32 26.95 30.13 51.95
C ASP A 32 28.10 29.79 51.05
N THR A 33 29.24 30.30 51.43
CA THR A 33 30.57 29.89 51.04
C THR A 33 30.84 28.50 51.58
N LEU A 34 30.99 27.49 50.70
CA LEU A 34 31.83 26.31 50.99
C LEU A 34 32.16 25.50 49.72
N THR A 35 33.45 25.39 49.48
CA THR A 35 34.18 24.32 48.81
C THR A 35 33.80 23.94 47.39
N GLU A 36 34.72 24.27 46.48
CA GLU A 36 34.87 23.69 45.13
C GLU A 36 34.99 22.15 45.21
N ASP A 37 33.89 21.51 45.01
CA ASP A 37 33.91 20.12 44.51
C ASP A 37 33.66 20.19 43.00
N SER A 38 34.70 20.04 42.22
CA SER A 38 34.62 20.08 40.74
C SER A 38 33.96 18.81 40.20
N THR A 39 32.64 18.77 40.29
CA THR A 39 31.83 17.83 39.53
C THR A 39 31.88 18.25 38.07
N TYR A 40 32.72 17.59 37.28
CA TYR A 40 32.63 17.67 35.83
C TYR A 40 31.30 17.08 35.40
N ALA A 41 30.33 17.95 35.10
CA ALA A 41 29.14 17.56 34.39
C ALA A 41 29.58 17.04 33.01
N LEU A 42 29.61 15.75 32.85
CA LEU A 42 29.78 15.14 31.52
C LEU A 42 28.61 15.65 30.68
N GLN A 43 28.95 16.43 29.64
CA GLN A 43 27.95 16.78 28.62
C GLN A 43 27.39 15.49 28.07
N GLU A 44 26.09 15.30 28.19
CA GLU A 44 25.37 14.20 27.57
C GLU A 44 25.65 14.24 26.07
N VAL A 45 26.44 13.32 25.57
CA VAL A 45 26.70 13.16 24.14
C VAL A 45 25.46 12.54 23.56
N VAL A 46 24.50 13.35 23.14
CA VAL A 46 23.34 12.92 22.37
C VAL A 46 23.85 12.51 20.97
N VAL A 47 24.16 11.26 20.81
CA VAL A 47 24.46 10.69 19.49
C VAL A 47 23.16 10.66 18.69
N ARG A 48 22.89 11.72 17.94
CA ARG A 48 21.82 11.74 16.95
C ARG A 48 22.23 10.85 15.78
N THR A 49 21.90 9.58 15.83
CA THR A 49 22.01 8.71 14.65
C THR A 49 20.96 9.16 13.63
N SER A 50 21.38 9.42 12.40
CA SER A 50 20.42 9.66 11.31
C SER A 50 19.42 8.49 11.24
N PRO A 51 18.10 8.74 11.22
CA PRO A 51 17.11 7.69 11.08
C PRO A 51 17.24 6.97 9.73
N VAL A 52 17.93 7.58 8.77
CA VAL A 52 18.17 7.02 7.43
C VAL A 52 19.60 6.54 7.33
N LYS A 53 19.76 5.25 7.07
CA LYS A 53 21.05 4.61 6.73
C LYS A 53 21.07 4.31 5.24
N ARG A 54 22.15 4.69 4.57
CA ARG A 54 22.38 4.33 3.17
C ARG A 54 23.22 3.06 3.10
N LYS A 55 22.74 2.07 2.35
CA LYS A 55 23.52 0.91 1.90
C LYS A 55 23.82 1.02 0.40
N ALA A 56 24.50 0.03 -0.13
CA ALA A 56 24.90 -0.05 -1.52
C ALA A 56 23.70 0.08 -2.50
N ASP A 57 22.67 -0.74 -2.25
CA ASP A 57 21.52 -0.94 -3.11
C ASP A 57 20.24 -0.28 -2.58
N ARG A 58 20.26 0.26 -1.34
CA ARG A 58 19.04 0.72 -0.68
C ARG A 58 19.25 1.81 0.37
N PHE A 59 18.19 2.52 0.65
CA PHE A 59 18.05 3.36 1.83
C PHE A 59 17.24 2.61 2.88
N ILE A 60 17.67 2.70 4.14
CA ILE A 60 16.97 2.10 5.28
C ILE A 60 16.53 3.22 6.21
N LEU A 61 15.23 3.42 6.30
CA LEU A 61 14.60 4.28 7.29
C LEU A 61 14.25 3.44 8.52
N SER A 62 14.97 3.63 9.62
CA SER A 62 14.63 3.00 10.91
C SER A 62 13.45 3.74 11.53
N VAL A 63 12.44 2.99 11.98
CA VAL A 63 11.21 3.56 12.55
C VAL A 63 11.24 3.32 14.06
N PRO A 64 11.52 4.36 14.89
CA PRO A 64 11.35 4.25 16.35
C PRO A 64 9.86 4.07 16.70
N PRO A 65 9.54 3.39 17.81
CA PRO A 65 8.16 3.29 18.28
C PRO A 65 7.60 4.66 18.71
N ALA A 66 6.29 4.75 18.90
CA ALA A 66 5.57 5.92 19.39
C ALA A 66 5.68 7.20 18.52
N GLN A 67 5.81 7.05 17.20
CA GLN A 67 5.77 8.21 16.28
C GLN A 67 4.35 8.65 15.93
N ASN A 68 3.36 7.81 16.19
CA ASN A 68 1.94 8.03 15.85
C ASN A 68 1.70 8.39 14.37
N LYS A 69 2.47 7.78 13.48
CA LYS A 69 2.39 7.95 12.02
C LYS A 69 1.81 6.70 11.37
N ASP A 70 1.18 6.88 10.23
CA ASP A 70 0.79 5.76 9.37
C ASP A 70 1.89 5.41 8.35
N GLY A 71 1.70 4.31 7.61
CA GLY A 71 2.69 3.84 6.64
C GLY A 71 2.90 4.81 5.48
N VAL A 72 1.89 5.61 5.11
CA VAL A 72 2.00 6.63 4.05
C VAL A 72 2.88 7.79 4.55
N GLU A 73 2.63 8.28 5.76
CA GLU A 73 3.43 9.33 6.38
C GLU A 73 4.88 8.92 6.61
N LEU A 74 5.12 7.63 6.90
CA LEU A 74 6.47 7.09 7.00
C LEU A 74 7.16 7.02 5.65
N LEU A 75 6.44 6.59 4.61
CA LEU A 75 7.00 6.52 3.26
C LEU A 75 7.36 7.89 2.69
N GLN A 76 6.62 8.95 3.05
CA GLN A 76 6.96 10.33 2.68
C GLN A 76 8.30 10.80 3.28
N GLN A 77 8.76 10.18 4.37
CA GLN A 77 10.06 10.48 4.98
C GLN A 77 11.20 9.65 4.37
N ALA A 78 10.86 8.60 3.61
CA ALA A 78 11.86 7.74 3.01
C ALA A 78 12.50 8.42 1.77
N PRO A 79 13.83 8.40 1.65
CA PRO A 79 14.52 9.05 0.54
C PRO A 79 14.06 8.53 -0.82
N GLY A 80 13.78 9.46 -1.75
CA GLY A 80 13.40 9.16 -3.11
C GLY A 80 11.96 8.66 -3.29
N VAL A 81 11.18 8.47 -2.24
CA VAL A 81 9.78 8.05 -2.33
C VAL A 81 8.89 9.26 -2.59
N TRP A 82 8.13 9.19 -3.66
CA TRP A 82 7.16 10.20 -4.05
C TRP A 82 5.76 9.59 -4.00
N LEU A 83 4.88 10.26 -3.30
CA LEU A 83 3.48 9.88 -3.13
C LEU A 83 2.62 10.94 -3.80
N SER A 84 1.84 10.53 -4.76
CA SER A 84 0.70 11.28 -5.29
C SER A 84 -0.59 10.59 -4.83
N ASP A 85 -1.75 11.18 -5.08
CA ASP A 85 -3.04 10.73 -4.54
C ASP A 85 -3.35 9.25 -4.76
N GLU A 86 -2.80 8.64 -5.81
CA GLU A 86 -3.05 7.24 -6.15
C GLU A 86 -1.78 6.43 -6.48
N ARG A 87 -0.59 7.04 -6.43
CA ARG A 87 0.64 6.39 -6.92
C ARG A 87 1.78 6.55 -5.93
N ILE A 88 2.55 5.47 -5.84
CA ILE A 88 3.84 5.46 -5.17
C ILE A 88 4.90 5.26 -6.24
N SER A 89 5.92 6.09 -6.20
CA SER A 89 7.06 6.01 -7.11
C SER A 89 8.36 6.24 -6.36
N ILE A 90 9.44 5.68 -6.86
CA ILE A 90 10.78 5.98 -6.39
C ILE A 90 11.46 6.82 -7.47
N ASN A 91 11.91 8.03 -7.11
CA ASN A 91 12.51 9.01 -8.03
C ASN A 91 11.66 9.32 -9.27
N GLY A 92 10.32 9.23 -9.15
CA GLY A 92 9.40 9.43 -10.26
C GLY A 92 9.22 8.24 -11.22
N SER A 93 9.90 7.12 -10.99
CA SER A 93 9.80 5.93 -11.84
C SER A 93 8.45 5.22 -11.67
N SER A 94 7.86 4.75 -12.76
CA SER A 94 6.67 3.89 -12.73
C SER A 94 7.04 2.44 -12.39
N GLY A 95 6.08 1.65 -11.90
CA GLY A 95 6.30 0.22 -11.64
C GLY A 95 6.99 -0.08 -10.30
N THR A 96 6.95 0.84 -9.34
CA THR A 96 7.43 0.59 -7.97
C THR A 96 6.57 -0.48 -7.30
N LYS A 97 7.21 -1.52 -6.78
CA LYS A 97 6.55 -2.61 -6.03
C LYS A 97 6.68 -2.38 -4.53
N VAL A 98 5.63 -2.74 -3.81
CA VAL A 98 5.62 -2.65 -2.35
C VAL A 98 5.56 -4.05 -1.74
N PHE A 99 6.44 -4.31 -0.79
CA PHE A 99 6.52 -5.57 -0.07
C PHE A 99 6.33 -5.32 1.43
N VAL A 100 5.58 -6.18 2.08
CA VAL A 100 5.47 -6.24 3.55
C VAL A 100 5.97 -7.61 3.99
N ASP A 101 6.99 -7.65 4.84
CA ASP A 101 7.67 -8.87 5.29
C ASP A 101 8.06 -9.81 4.13
N ASN A 102 8.63 -9.25 3.07
CA ASN A 102 9.03 -9.91 1.81
C ASN A 102 7.86 -10.43 0.95
N ARG A 103 6.62 -10.14 1.29
CA ARG A 103 5.44 -10.46 0.49
C ARG A 103 5.07 -9.24 -0.37
N GLU A 104 4.98 -9.41 -1.67
CA GLU A 104 4.49 -8.36 -2.56
C GLU A 104 3.01 -8.07 -2.31
N ILE A 105 2.68 -6.80 -2.17
CA ILE A 105 1.31 -6.33 -2.00
C ILE A 105 0.71 -6.09 -3.39
N LYS A 106 -0.12 -7.01 -3.86
CA LYS A 106 -0.76 -6.96 -5.19
C LYS A 106 -1.97 -6.00 -5.21
N LEU A 107 -1.82 -4.83 -4.56
CA LEU A 107 -2.76 -3.71 -4.57
C LEU A 107 -2.16 -2.56 -5.37
N THR A 108 -2.99 -1.77 -6.01
CA THR A 108 -2.61 -0.58 -6.78
C THR A 108 -3.51 0.61 -6.46
N GLY A 109 -3.08 1.82 -6.82
CA GLY A 109 -3.88 3.04 -6.68
C GLY A 109 -4.32 3.30 -5.23
N GLU A 110 -5.52 3.81 -5.08
CA GLU A 110 -6.12 4.10 -3.77
C GLU A 110 -6.15 2.91 -2.80
N MET A 111 -6.26 1.68 -3.32
CA MET A 111 -6.28 0.49 -2.47
C MET A 111 -4.93 0.26 -1.79
N LEU A 112 -3.83 0.45 -2.52
CA LEU A 112 -2.49 0.37 -1.95
C LEU A 112 -2.27 1.48 -0.92
N ILE A 113 -2.66 2.71 -1.24
CA ILE A 113 -2.57 3.84 -0.30
C ILE A 113 -3.42 3.60 0.95
N GLY A 114 -4.66 3.12 0.79
CA GLY A 114 -5.53 2.75 1.91
C GLY A 114 -4.92 1.65 2.79
N TYR A 115 -4.34 0.64 2.18
CA TYR A 115 -3.62 -0.41 2.90
C TYR A 115 -2.44 0.14 3.69
N LEU A 116 -1.61 0.99 3.09
CA LEU A 116 -0.45 1.58 3.75
C LEU A 116 -0.84 2.51 4.90
N ARG A 117 -1.93 3.28 4.77
CA ARG A 117 -2.49 4.07 5.87
C ARG A 117 -2.95 3.21 7.05
N SER A 118 -3.32 1.97 6.78
CA SER A 118 -3.71 1.04 7.84
C SER A 118 -2.53 0.55 8.68
N LEU A 119 -1.31 0.55 8.15
CA LEU A 119 -0.09 0.19 8.88
C LEU A 119 0.33 1.33 9.81
N LYS A 120 0.68 1.01 11.05
CA LYS A 120 1.10 2.02 12.05
C LYS A 120 2.60 1.94 12.30
N SER A 121 3.20 3.09 12.62
CA SER A 121 4.62 3.21 12.95
C SER A 121 5.06 2.26 14.06
N ASP A 122 4.17 1.99 15.02
CA ASP A 122 4.47 1.12 16.15
C ASP A 122 4.68 -0.33 15.74
N ASP A 123 4.00 -0.74 14.66
CA ASP A 123 4.11 -2.09 14.09
C ASP A 123 5.21 -2.21 13.03
N ILE A 124 5.80 -1.08 12.58
CA ILE A 124 6.86 -1.06 11.56
C ILE A 124 8.22 -0.93 12.23
N ALA A 125 9.15 -1.83 11.92
CA ALA A 125 10.52 -1.76 12.40
C ALA A 125 11.39 -0.84 11.53
N ARG A 126 11.26 -0.97 10.21
CA ARG A 126 11.98 -0.17 9.22
C ARG A 126 11.34 -0.23 7.84
N VAL A 127 11.67 0.76 7.03
CA VAL A 127 11.35 0.82 5.61
C VAL A 127 12.66 0.78 4.82
N GLU A 128 12.75 -0.13 3.86
CA GLU A 128 13.89 -0.23 2.94
C GLU A 128 13.43 0.20 1.54
N VAL A 129 14.10 1.17 0.96
CA VAL A 129 13.81 1.70 -0.39
C VAL A 129 14.94 1.28 -1.31
N LEU A 130 14.62 0.45 -2.30
CA LEU A 130 15.52 -0.01 -3.36
C LEU A 130 15.19 0.78 -4.63
N PRO A 131 16.01 1.76 -5.02
CA PRO A 131 15.75 2.57 -6.22
C PRO A 131 15.72 1.76 -7.52
N MET A 132 16.43 0.65 -7.53
CA MET A 132 16.43 -0.32 -8.64
C MET A 132 16.11 -1.71 -8.09
N ALA A 133 15.24 -2.44 -8.77
CA ALA A 133 14.93 -3.81 -8.43
C ALA A 133 16.04 -4.72 -8.98
N GLY A 134 16.60 -5.58 -8.13
CA GLY A 134 17.56 -6.59 -8.56
C GLY A 134 16.91 -7.71 -9.37
N ALA A 135 17.71 -8.58 -9.97
CA ALA A 135 17.24 -9.72 -10.77
C ALA A 135 16.40 -10.74 -9.98
N ASP A 136 16.41 -10.66 -8.65
CA ASP A 136 15.56 -11.45 -7.73
C ASP A 136 14.10 -10.94 -7.68
N LYS A 137 13.79 -9.80 -8.30
CA LYS A 137 12.45 -9.23 -8.41
C LYS A 137 11.83 -9.49 -9.77
N ASP A 138 10.51 -9.38 -9.86
CA ASP A 138 9.80 -9.53 -11.13
C ASP A 138 10.20 -8.43 -12.11
N ALA A 139 10.21 -8.76 -13.39
CA ALA A 139 10.64 -7.85 -14.46
C ALA A 139 9.82 -6.56 -14.54
N ASP A 140 8.57 -6.58 -14.05
CA ASP A 140 7.71 -5.40 -13.96
C ASP A 140 8.03 -4.46 -12.77
N ALA A 141 9.01 -4.81 -11.93
CA ALA A 141 9.49 -3.98 -10.82
C ALA A 141 10.54 -2.93 -11.25
N GLN A 142 10.50 -2.45 -12.50
CA GLN A 142 11.47 -1.48 -13.05
C GLN A 142 11.55 -0.16 -12.28
N GLY A 143 10.49 0.22 -11.60
CA GLY A 143 10.45 1.41 -10.73
C GLY A 143 11.03 1.21 -9.33
N GLY A 144 11.77 0.11 -9.10
CA GLY A 144 12.34 -0.21 -7.80
C GLY A 144 11.36 -0.90 -6.85
N ALA A 145 11.79 -1.09 -5.61
CA ALA A 145 11.01 -1.78 -4.60
C ALA A 145 11.05 -1.08 -3.23
N ILE A 146 9.94 -1.09 -2.53
CA ILE A 146 9.83 -0.63 -1.15
C ILE A 146 9.51 -1.84 -0.28
N HIS A 147 10.35 -2.12 0.70
CA HIS A 147 10.15 -3.18 1.68
C HIS A 147 9.81 -2.59 3.03
N ILE A 148 8.63 -2.86 3.52
CA ILE A 148 8.20 -2.55 4.88
C ILE A 148 8.42 -3.78 5.73
N ILE A 149 9.28 -3.66 6.73
CA ILE A 149 9.59 -4.73 7.65
C ILE A 149 8.86 -4.48 8.95
N MET A 150 7.97 -5.40 9.31
CA MET A 150 7.16 -5.28 10.52
C MET A 150 8.00 -5.58 11.75
N ARG A 151 7.63 -4.97 12.86
CA ARG A 151 8.30 -5.16 14.15
C ARG A 151 7.91 -6.51 14.73
N ARG A 152 8.92 -7.28 15.13
CA ARG A 152 8.73 -8.50 15.91
C ARG A 152 9.09 -8.21 17.37
N HIS A 153 8.21 -8.60 18.26
CA HIS A 153 8.45 -8.52 19.68
C HIS A 153 9.08 -9.85 20.13
N THR A 154 10.21 -9.77 20.83
CA THR A 154 10.96 -10.94 21.30
C THR A 154 10.69 -11.28 22.76
N ASP A 155 9.99 -10.39 23.48
CA ASP A 155 9.66 -10.59 24.88
C ASP A 155 8.54 -11.64 25.02
N LYS A 156 8.69 -12.52 26.00
CA LYS A 156 7.70 -13.58 26.23
C LYS A 156 6.38 -13.00 26.73
N GLY A 157 5.28 -13.55 26.23
CA GLY A 157 3.94 -13.18 26.63
C GLY A 157 3.17 -12.41 25.54
N PHE A 158 2.19 -11.64 25.97
CA PHE A 158 1.35 -10.84 25.11
C PHE A 158 1.81 -9.39 25.08
N GLN A 159 1.88 -8.84 23.87
CA GLN A 159 2.06 -7.42 23.64
C GLN A 159 1.03 -6.96 22.63
N GLY A 160 0.41 -5.80 22.86
CA GLY A 160 -0.59 -5.29 21.96
C GLY A 160 -0.61 -3.76 21.92
N ASN A 161 -1.15 -3.25 20.84
CA ASN A 161 -1.37 -1.84 20.61
C ASN A 161 -2.83 -1.64 20.17
N LEU A 162 -3.46 -0.57 20.65
CA LEU A 162 -4.77 -0.12 20.19
C LEU A 162 -4.67 1.38 19.90
N SER A 163 -5.08 1.79 18.72
CA SER A 163 -5.07 3.20 18.35
C SER A 163 -6.35 3.60 17.62
N MET A 164 -6.70 4.87 17.74
CA MET A 164 -7.84 5.49 17.09
C MET A 164 -7.43 6.87 16.60
N ASN A 165 -7.48 7.08 15.28
CA ASN A 165 -7.35 8.41 14.69
C ASN A 165 -8.72 8.89 14.22
N ALA A 166 -9.03 10.15 14.43
CA ALA A 166 -10.24 10.77 13.92
C ALA A 166 -9.91 12.13 13.31
N SER A 167 -10.49 12.41 12.15
CA SER A 167 -10.32 13.67 11.43
C SER A 167 -11.68 14.29 11.16
N PHE A 168 -11.82 15.58 11.47
CA PHE A 168 -13.04 16.33 11.31
C PHE A 168 -12.79 17.63 10.56
N ALA A 169 -13.52 17.81 9.47
CA ALA A 169 -13.58 19.04 8.71
C ALA A 169 -15.02 19.23 8.21
N SER A 170 -15.34 20.40 7.70
CA SER A 170 -16.68 20.71 7.16
C SER A 170 -17.10 19.75 6.06
N SER A 171 -16.15 19.30 5.26
CA SER A 171 -16.35 18.39 4.12
C SER A 171 -15.96 16.94 4.40
N LEU A 172 -15.18 16.67 5.47
CA LEU A 172 -14.60 15.37 5.73
C LEU A 172 -14.82 14.93 7.18
N GLN A 173 -15.28 13.69 7.34
CA GLN A 173 -15.25 12.98 8.62
C GLN A 173 -14.61 11.61 8.38
N SER A 174 -13.59 11.28 9.15
CA SER A 174 -12.87 10.01 9.03
C SER A 174 -12.52 9.46 10.40
N TYR A 175 -12.67 8.15 10.56
CA TYR A 175 -12.34 7.38 11.75
C TYR A 175 -11.44 6.22 11.36
N GLN A 176 -10.33 6.05 12.05
CA GLN A 176 -9.34 5.03 11.73
C GLN A 176 -8.93 4.24 12.99
N PRO A 177 -9.77 3.27 13.43
CA PRO A 177 -9.39 2.33 14.46
C PRO A 177 -8.33 1.37 13.95
N SER A 178 -7.36 1.00 14.78
CA SER A 178 -6.43 -0.08 14.51
C SER A 178 -5.96 -0.74 15.80
N GLY A 179 -5.60 -2.02 15.72
CA GLY A 179 -5.05 -2.76 16.83
C GLY A 179 -4.13 -3.87 16.34
N SER A 180 -3.09 -4.12 17.10
CA SER A 180 -2.19 -5.25 16.92
C SER A 180 -2.04 -6.04 18.21
N LEU A 181 -1.83 -7.33 18.08
CA LEU A 181 -1.57 -8.26 19.18
C LEU A 181 -0.46 -9.20 18.75
N ASN A 182 0.58 -9.30 19.58
CA ASN A 182 1.67 -10.23 19.42
C ASN A 182 1.73 -11.16 20.62
N TYR A 183 1.96 -12.43 20.37
CA TYR A 183 2.15 -13.44 21.40
C TYR A 183 3.38 -14.27 21.08
N HIS A 184 4.38 -14.18 21.96
CA HIS A 184 5.60 -14.98 21.85
C HIS A 184 5.67 -15.98 22.99
N SER A 185 5.81 -17.28 22.66
CA SER A 185 5.96 -18.35 23.62
C SER A 185 6.85 -19.48 23.08
N GLY A 186 8.04 -19.59 23.63
CA GLY A 186 8.99 -20.65 23.25
C GLY A 186 9.37 -20.61 21.77
N LYS A 187 8.85 -21.57 20.99
CA LYS A 187 9.11 -21.68 19.55
C LYS A 187 8.08 -21.01 18.68
N TRP A 188 7.03 -20.46 19.27
CA TRP A 188 5.91 -19.83 18.58
C TRP A 188 5.94 -18.31 18.71
N ASP A 189 5.82 -17.66 17.58
CA ASP A 189 5.66 -16.22 17.46
C ASP A 189 4.40 -15.97 16.63
N THR A 190 3.30 -15.55 17.29
CA THR A 190 1.99 -15.40 16.69
C THR A 190 1.58 -13.93 16.76
N TYR A 191 1.05 -13.41 15.69
CA TYR A 191 0.61 -12.02 15.62
C TYR A 191 -0.75 -11.88 14.94
N GLY A 192 -1.47 -10.85 15.33
CA GLY A 192 -2.71 -10.41 14.72
C GLY A 192 -2.71 -8.90 14.56
N PHE A 193 -3.27 -8.44 13.48
CA PHE A 193 -3.44 -7.03 13.18
C PHE A 193 -4.82 -6.81 12.56
N ALA A 194 -5.53 -5.80 13.01
CA ALA A 194 -6.77 -5.35 12.43
C ALA A 194 -6.80 -3.83 12.34
N SER A 195 -7.24 -3.30 11.21
CA SER A 195 -7.46 -1.86 11.07
C SER A 195 -8.66 -1.57 10.19
N GLY A 196 -9.22 -0.38 10.36
CA GLY A 196 -10.31 0.10 9.55
C GLY A 196 -10.19 1.58 9.24
N THR A 197 -10.81 2.01 8.16
CA THR A 197 -11.05 3.41 7.85
C THR A 197 -12.53 3.56 7.51
N LEU A 198 -13.23 4.37 8.27
CA LEU A 198 -14.63 4.70 8.06
C LEU A 198 -14.70 6.19 7.70
N VAL A 199 -15.19 6.48 6.50
CA VAL A 199 -15.38 7.85 6.01
C VAL A 199 -16.87 8.05 5.73
N PRO A 200 -17.68 8.37 6.74
CA PRO A 200 -19.12 8.57 6.55
C PRO A 200 -19.44 9.82 5.74
N GLN A 201 -18.54 10.80 5.76
CA GLN A 201 -18.67 12.03 5.00
C GLN A 201 -17.34 12.39 4.33
N ASN A 202 -17.39 12.50 3.01
CA ASN A 202 -16.38 13.11 2.16
C ASN A 202 -17.14 13.87 1.05
N LYS A 203 -17.19 15.19 1.11
CA LYS A 203 -17.92 16.05 0.18
C LYS A 203 -16.93 16.89 -0.59
N GLY A 204 -17.20 17.08 -1.86
CA GLY A 204 -16.40 17.95 -2.72
C GLY A 204 -17.22 18.51 -3.88
N ASP A 205 -16.80 19.66 -4.38
CA ASP A 205 -17.33 20.28 -5.58
C ASP A 205 -16.22 20.32 -6.63
N LEU A 206 -16.54 19.87 -7.84
CA LEU A 206 -15.65 19.94 -9.00
C LEU A 206 -16.20 20.94 -10.00
N TYR A 207 -15.44 21.98 -10.28
CA TYR A 207 -15.73 22.97 -11.30
C TYR A 207 -14.86 22.70 -12.52
N VAL A 208 -15.48 22.57 -13.69
CA VAL A 208 -14.80 22.40 -14.96
C VAL A 208 -15.29 23.49 -15.92
N THR A 209 -14.35 24.28 -16.47
CA THR A 209 -14.61 25.20 -17.54
C THR A 209 -13.71 24.88 -18.73
N ARG A 210 -14.24 24.95 -19.95
CA ARG A 210 -13.47 24.74 -21.18
C ARG A 210 -13.93 25.80 -22.21
N ASP A 211 -12.97 26.58 -22.68
CA ASP A 211 -13.15 27.50 -23.75
C ASP A 211 -12.51 26.90 -25.01
N TYR A 212 -13.28 26.79 -26.07
CA TYR A 212 -12.80 26.23 -27.33
C TYR A 212 -12.29 27.36 -28.23
N VAL A 213 -11.01 27.34 -28.58
CA VAL A 213 -10.33 28.41 -29.37
C VAL A 213 -10.87 28.54 -30.77
N ALA A 214 -11.50 27.51 -31.33
CA ALA A 214 -12.11 27.53 -32.66
C ALA A 214 -13.65 27.59 -32.55
N GLY A 215 -14.21 28.77 -32.55
CA GLY A 215 -15.65 29.02 -32.58
C GLY A 215 -16.22 29.48 -31.23
N ASP A 216 -17.42 30.03 -31.26
CA ASP A 216 -18.19 30.49 -30.09
C ASP A 216 -18.71 29.27 -29.30
N LYS A 217 -17.81 28.54 -28.67
CA LYS A 217 -18.16 27.36 -27.87
C LYS A 217 -17.53 27.46 -26.49
N GLY A 218 -18.35 27.27 -25.48
CA GLY A 218 -17.95 27.21 -24.10
C GLY A 218 -18.60 26.02 -23.39
N PHE A 219 -17.92 25.44 -22.45
CA PHE A 219 -18.46 24.39 -21.57
C PHE A 219 -18.17 24.75 -20.12
N SER A 220 -19.19 24.73 -19.28
CA SER A 220 -19.05 24.84 -17.84
C SER A 220 -19.79 23.70 -17.15
N SER A 221 -19.22 23.20 -16.08
CA SER A 221 -19.82 22.12 -15.25
C SER A 221 -19.48 22.31 -13.80
N LEU A 222 -20.49 22.14 -12.94
CA LEU A 222 -20.36 21.98 -11.50
C LEU A 222 -20.83 20.59 -11.12
N ALA A 223 -19.96 19.78 -10.58
CA ALA A 223 -20.33 18.48 -10.00
C ALA A 223 -20.18 18.50 -8.48
N ARG A 224 -21.27 18.22 -7.77
CA ARG A 224 -21.28 18.03 -6.31
C ARG A 224 -21.20 16.56 -6.00
N MET A 225 -20.20 16.20 -5.20
CA MET A 225 -19.87 14.81 -4.91
C MET A 225 -19.96 14.51 -3.43
N LYS A 226 -20.39 13.28 -3.11
CA LYS A 226 -20.25 12.69 -1.79
C LYS A 226 -19.62 11.32 -1.97
N GLN A 227 -18.62 10.98 -1.18
CA GLN A 227 -17.90 9.72 -1.32
C GLN A 227 -17.70 9.05 0.04
N PRO A 228 -18.77 8.57 0.68
CA PRO A 228 -18.61 7.73 1.86
C PRO A 228 -17.92 6.44 1.49
N SER A 229 -16.92 6.05 2.29
CA SER A 229 -16.14 4.84 2.04
C SER A 229 -15.86 4.08 3.33
N ARG A 230 -15.60 2.79 3.18
CA ARG A 230 -15.20 1.88 4.26
C ARG A 230 -14.06 1.02 3.77
N TYR A 231 -13.03 0.94 4.55
CA TYR A 231 -11.89 0.08 4.33
C TYR A 231 -11.61 -0.71 5.59
N GLY A 232 -11.22 -1.97 5.47
CA GLY A 232 -10.82 -2.81 6.59
C GLY A 232 -9.81 -3.84 6.16
N THR A 233 -8.84 -4.11 7.03
CA THR A 233 -7.90 -5.22 6.87
C THR A 233 -7.80 -5.99 8.17
N ILE A 234 -7.68 -7.31 8.07
CA ILE A 234 -7.36 -8.22 9.16
C ILE A 234 -6.23 -9.09 8.66
N ARG A 235 -5.14 -9.17 9.43
CA ARG A 235 -3.99 -10.01 9.15
C ARG A 235 -3.65 -10.80 10.39
N MET A 236 -3.38 -12.07 10.24
CA MET A 236 -2.92 -12.95 11.31
C MET A 236 -1.88 -13.90 10.79
N GLY A 237 -0.88 -14.19 11.60
CA GLY A 237 0.17 -15.10 11.24
C GLY A 237 0.84 -15.73 12.44
N THR A 238 1.57 -16.78 12.16
CA THR A 238 2.39 -17.46 13.16
C THR A 238 3.68 -17.95 12.53
N VAL A 239 4.76 -17.86 13.28
CA VAL A 239 6.06 -18.42 12.92
C VAL A 239 6.43 -19.48 13.96
N TYR A 240 6.67 -20.68 13.50
CA TYR A 240 7.18 -21.78 14.31
C TYR A 240 8.67 -21.98 14.06
N THR A 241 9.49 -21.73 15.07
CA THR A 241 10.94 -21.98 15.05
C THR A 241 11.19 -23.42 15.50
N MET A 242 11.37 -24.34 14.53
CA MET A 242 11.59 -25.78 14.79
C MET A 242 12.88 -25.97 15.57
N ASP A 243 13.96 -25.34 15.09
CA ASP A 243 15.30 -25.35 15.68
C ASP A 243 16.07 -24.08 15.27
N SER A 244 17.38 -24.03 15.56
CA SER A 244 18.24 -22.87 15.23
C SER A 244 18.37 -22.59 13.72
N SER A 245 18.11 -23.59 12.89
CA SER A 245 18.28 -23.54 11.43
C SER A 245 16.96 -23.50 10.67
N ASN A 246 15.86 -23.98 11.25
CA ASN A 246 14.60 -24.18 10.54
C ASN A 246 13.47 -23.35 11.15
N SER A 247 12.75 -22.63 10.31
CA SER A 247 11.52 -21.93 10.70
C SER A 247 10.46 -22.04 9.62
N LEU A 248 9.20 -22.15 10.03
CA LEU A 248 8.02 -22.19 9.18
C LEU A 248 7.06 -21.09 9.63
N GLY A 249 6.67 -20.22 8.72
CA GLY A 249 5.68 -19.18 8.93
C GLY A 249 4.44 -19.40 8.07
N VAL A 250 3.27 -19.04 8.60
CA VAL A 250 2.01 -18.97 7.86
C VAL A 250 1.33 -17.66 8.19
N GLU A 251 0.80 -16.98 7.16
CA GLU A 251 0.08 -15.73 7.30
C GLU A 251 -1.20 -15.75 6.46
N LEU A 252 -2.29 -15.26 7.02
CA LEU A 252 -3.56 -15.03 6.36
C LEU A 252 -3.92 -13.54 6.45
N GLU A 253 -4.42 -12.99 5.36
CA GLU A 253 -4.86 -11.61 5.31
C GLU A 253 -6.18 -11.49 4.55
N TYR A 254 -7.06 -10.66 5.06
CA TYR A 254 -8.30 -10.26 4.43
C TYR A 254 -8.38 -8.74 4.35
N VAL A 255 -8.66 -8.24 3.15
CA VAL A 255 -8.86 -6.81 2.87
C VAL A 255 -10.23 -6.62 2.27
N ARG A 256 -11.00 -5.67 2.80
CA ARG A 256 -12.28 -5.26 2.24
C ARG A 256 -12.34 -3.76 2.06
N ARG A 257 -12.83 -3.33 0.88
CA ARG A 257 -13.17 -1.93 0.61
C ARG A 257 -14.60 -1.86 0.06
N GLY A 258 -15.31 -0.83 0.45
CA GLY A 258 -16.59 -0.48 -0.14
C GLY A 258 -16.74 1.03 -0.18
N TYR A 259 -17.20 1.56 -1.29
CA TYR A 259 -17.56 2.96 -1.38
C TYR A 259 -18.86 3.14 -2.18
N ILE A 260 -19.51 4.25 -1.93
CA ILE A 260 -20.66 4.72 -2.71
C ILE A 260 -20.31 6.14 -3.14
N TRP A 261 -20.46 6.44 -4.40
CA TRP A 261 -20.18 7.76 -4.94
C TRP A 261 -21.42 8.33 -5.62
N PRO A 262 -22.36 8.92 -4.87
CA PRO A 262 -23.40 9.75 -5.44
C PRO A 262 -22.82 11.11 -5.84
N SER A 263 -23.12 11.56 -7.04
CA SER A 263 -22.80 12.90 -7.51
C SER A 263 -23.96 13.49 -8.29
N GLN A 264 -24.05 14.82 -8.28
CA GLN A 264 -24.96 15.60 -9.10
C GLN A 264 -24.14 16.61 -9.90
N SER A 265 -24.34 16.67 -11.20
CA SER A 265 -23.67 17.62 -12.06
C SER A 265 -24.68 18.51 -12.79
N TYR A 266 -24.30 19.78 -12.95
CA TYR A 266 -25.00 20.77 -13.74
C TYR A 266 -24.00 21.26 -14.77
N SER A 267 -24.34 21.14 -16.05
CA SER A 267 -23.43 21.49 -17.14
C SER A 267 -24.15 22.32 -18.17
N THR A 268 -23.45 23.30 -18.68
CA THR A 268 -23.92 24.13 -19.79
C THR A 268 -22.92 24.05 -20.93
N LEU A 269 -23.37 23.70 -22.12
CA LEU A 269 -22.61 23.78 -23.37
C LEU A 269 -23.18 24.87 -24.23
N SER A 270 -22.43 25.94 -24.43
CA SER A 270 -22.78 27.06 -25.30
C SER A 270 -22.18 26.84 -26.69
N VAL A 271 -23.00 26.96 -27.74
CA VAL A 271 -22.58 26.87 -29.14
C VAL A 271 -23.23 28.03 -29.91
N GLY A 272 -22.50 29.13 -30.11
CA GLY A 272 -23.06 30.38 -30.66
C GLY A 272 -24.18 30.90 -29.77
N PRO A 273 -25.38 31.15 -30.32
CA PRO A 273 -26.53 31.66 -29.56
C PRO A 273 -27.32 30.56 -28.83
N LEU A 274 -26.90 29.28 -28.92
CA LEU A 274 -27.59 28.15 -28.32
C LEU A 274 -26.87 27.66 -27.07
N ASP A 275 -27.61 27.61 -25.97
CA ASP A 275 -27.20 26.97 -24.75
C ASP A 275 -27.89 25.60 -24.62
N MET A 276 -27.11 24.56 -24.31
CA MET A 276 -27.60 23.26 -23.98
C MET A 276 -27.32 23.01 -22.47
N GLU A 277 -28.37 22.93 -21.71
CA GLU A 277 -28.26 22.61 -20.29
C GLU A 277 -28.41 21.10 -20.07
N SER A 278 -27.60 20.56 -19.16
CA SER A 278 -27.74 19.17 -18.74
C SER A 278 -27.56 19.04 -17.24
N GLN A 279 -28.41 18.20 -16.66
CA GLN A 279 -28.31 17.77 -15.27
C GLN A 279 -28.02 16.28 -15.24
N GLY A 280 -26.91 15.93 -14.59
CA GLY A 280 -26.51 14.53 -14.39
C GLY A 280 -26.69 14.11 -12.94
N VAL A 281 -27.28 12.91 -12.74
CA VAL A 281 -27.27 12.20 -11.45
C VAL A 281 -26.50 10.91 -11.65
N TYR A 282 -25.45 10.74 -10.86
CA TYR A 282 -24.59 9.57 -10.93
C TYR A 282 -24.52 8.89 -9.58
N ARG A 283 -24.60 7.59 -9.56
CA ARG A 283 -24.41 6.77 -8.37
C ARG A 283 -23.56 5.56 -8.70
N GLN A 284 -22.37 5.52 -8.15
CA GLN A 284 -21.49 4.37 -8.19
C GLN A 284 -21.48 3.66 -6.84
N LYS A 285 -21.50 2.34 -6.88
CA LYS A 285 -21.24 1.49 -5.73
C LYS A 285 -20.20 0.47 -6.13
N GLU A 286 -19.13 0.39 -5.36
CA GLU A 286 -18.07 -0.60 -5.58
C GLU A 286 -17.74 -1.33 -4.30
N THR A 287 -17.50 -2.61 -4.41
CA THR A 287 -17.05 -3.48 -3.32
C THR A 287 -15.87 -4.31 -3.82
N TYR A 288 -14.84 -4.34 -3.04
CA TYR A 288 -13.61 -5.08 -3.28
C TYR A 288 -13.32 -5.98 -2.07
N ASN A 289 -12.98 -7.24 -2.32
CA ASN A 289 -12.47 -8.17 -1.32
C ASN A 289 -11.18 -8.79 -1.82
N MET A 290 -10.23 -9.01 -0.92
CA MET A 290 -9.01 -9.75 -1.22
C MET A 290 -8.68 -10.66 -0.04
N TYR A 291 -8.38 -11.89 -0.36
CA TYR A 291 -7.90 -12.92 0.56
C TYR A 291 -6.49 -13.29 0.15
N THR A 292 -5.57 -13.32 1.09
CA THR A 292 -4.18 -13.73 0.85
C THR A 292 -3.81 -14.80 1.86
N ALA A 293 -3.23 -15.89 1.38
CA ALA A 293 -2.57 -16.90 2.20
C ALA A 293 -1.11 -17.02 1.76
N THR A 294 -0.19 -16.93 2.70
CA THR A 294 1.25 -17.03 2.45
C THR A 294 1.86 -18.00 3.45
N ALA A 295 2.74 -18.88 2.97
CA ALA A 295 3.63 -19.62 3.85
C ALA A 295 5.08 -19.26 3.52
N ASN A 296 5.97 -19.43 4.48
CA ASN A 296 7.40 -19.29 4.25
C ASN A 296 8.15 -20.37 5.05
N TYR A 297 9.07 -21.01 4.40
CA TYR A 297 10.01 -21.92 5.03
C TYR A 297 11.42 -21.38 4.84
N ILE A 298 12.17 -21.26 5.92
CA ILE A 298 13.54 -20.78 5.92
C ILE A 298 14.43 -21.84 6.57
N HIS A 299 15.44 -22.28 5.80
CA HIS A 299 16.49 -23.17 6.28
C HIS A 299 17.83 -22.44 6.22
N LYS A 300 18.44 -22.19 7.37
CA LYS A 300 19.79 -21.64 7.49
C LYS A 300 20.78 -22.78 7.28
N LEU A 301 21.60 -22.67 6.23
CA LEU A 301 22.59 -23.67 5.85
C LEU A 301 23.86 -23.60 6.72
N ASP A 302 24.18 -22.39 7.19
CA ASP A 302 25.35 -22.09 8.02
C ASP A 302 25.08 -20.90 8.97
N LYS A 303 26.11 -20.53 9.73
CA LYS A 303 26.09 -19.36 10.63
C LYS A 303 26.50 -18.06 9.93
N ASP A 304 27.05 -18.15 8.72
CA ASP A 304 27.61 -17.03 7.97
C ASP A 304 26.56 -16.29 7.13
N GLY A 305 25.35 -16.85 6.99
CA GLY A 305 24.21 -16.21 6.33
C GLY A 305 23.75 -16.90 5.05
N SER A 306 24.21 -18.14 4.80
CA SER A 306 23.65 -18.96 3.73
C SER A 306 22.28 -19.47 4.11
N VAL A 307 21.32 -19.39 3.18
CA VAL A 307 19.92 -19.68 3.45
C VAL A 307 19.20 -20.23 2.22
N LEU A 308 18.40 -21.25 2.44
CA LEU A 308 17.38 -21.73 1.50
C LEU A 308 16.01 -21.19 1.97
N LYS A 309 15.25 -20.61 1.06
CA LYS A 309 13.95 -20.01 1.35
C LYS A 309 12.91 -20.44 0.33
N LEU A 310 11.73 -20.85 0.80
CA LEU A 310 10.56 -21.15 -0.03
C LEU A 310 9.38 -20.30 0.43
N VAL A 311 8.74 -19.61 -0.51
CA VAL A 311 7.59 -18.73 -0.23
C VAL A 311 6.47 -18.98 -1.23
N PRO A 312 5.56 -19.92 -0.97
CA PRO A 312 4.31 -20.01 -1.69
C PRO A 312 3.31 -18.96 -1.18
N ALA A 313 2.51 -18.41 -2.09
CA ALA A 313 1.41 -17.53 -1.77
C ALA A 313 0.23 -17.73 -2.72
N TYR A 314 -0.98 -17.56 -2.20
CA TYR A 314 -2.22 -17.55 -2.96
C TYR A 314 -3.02 -16.31 -2.63
N ILE A 315 -3.54 -15.65 -3.68
CA ILE A 315 -4.31 -14.42 -3.59
C ILE A 315 -5.59 -14.60 -4.40
N SER A 316 -6.74 -14.34 -3.78
CA SER A 316 -8.03 -14.24 -4.46
C SER A 316 -8.58 -12.83 -4.27
N LYS A 317 -9.01 -12.19 -5.37
CA LYS A 317 -9.59 -10.86 -5.37
C LYS A 317 -10.94 -10.87 -6.09
N ASP A 318 -11.92 -10.21 -5.51
CA ASP A 318 -13.24 -10.00 -6.11
C ASP A 318 -13.55 -8.50 -6.11
N LEU A 319 -13.92 -7.99 -7.27
CA LEU A 319 -14.36 -6.62 -7.48
C LEU A 319 -15.78 -6.64 -8.06
N HIS A 320 -16.70 -5.91 -7.42
CA HIS A 320 -18.07 -5.75 -7.90
C HIS A 320 -18.42 -4.28 -7.98
N GLY A 321 -18.69 -3.81 -9.20
CA GLY A 321 -19.11 -2.45 -9.50
C GLY A 321 -20.56 -2.41 -9.97
N ARG A 322 -21.30 -1.41 -9.51
CA ARG A 322 -22.64 -1.06 -10.01
C ARG A 322 -22.71 0.44 -10.16
N ASN A 323 -23.08 0.89 -11.36
CA ASN A 323 -23.25 2.29 -11.65
C ASN A 323 -24.65 2.56 -12.20
N GLN A 324 -25.17 3.71 -11.86
CA GLN A 324 -26.42 4.22 -12.42
C GLN A 324 -26.19 5.69 -12.77
N TYR A 325 -26.57 6.04 -13.99
CA TYR A 325 -26.49 7.37 -14.55
C TYR A 325 -27.86 7.79 -15.01
N GLN A 326 -28.24 9.03 -14.70
CA GLN A 326 -29.42 9.67 -15.26
C GLN A 326 -28.98 11.04 -15.74
N ILE A 327 -29.27 11.34 -17.00
CA ILE A 327 -28.89 12.61 -17.65
C ILE A 327 -30.16 13.22 -18.23
N PHE A 328 -30.53 14.35 -17.70
CA PHE A 328 -31.55 15.25 -18.26
C PHE A 328 -30.86 16.27 -19.12
N GLN A 329 -31.30 16.42 -20.36
CA GLN A 329 -30.78 17.40 -21.31
C GLN A 329 -31.93 18.27 -21.80
N GLU A 330 -31.71 19.57 -21.79
CA GLU A 330 -32.59 20.58 -22.34
C GLU A 330 -31.88 21.28 -23.53
N ILE A 331 -32.42 21.11 -24.71
CA ILE A 331 -31.87 21.67 -25.95
C ILE A 331 -33.00 22.48 -26.61
N GLY A 332 -33.10 23.76 -26.26
CA GLY A 332 -34.21 24.60 -26.70
C GLY A 332 -35.54 24.04 -26.21
N ALA A 333 -36.45 23.65 -27.13
CA ALA A 333 -37.75 23.06 -26.79
C ALA A 333 -37.73 21.54 -26.66
N LEU A 334 -36.59 20.88 -26.84
CA LEU A 334 -36.43 19.42 -26.78
C LEU A 334 -35.85 19.00 -25.45
N ASN A 335 -36.60 18.20 -24.71
CA ASN A 335 -36.14 17.59 -23.48
C ASN A 335 -35.81 16.08 -23.72
N LYS A 336 -34.64 15.64 -23.29
CA LYS A 336 -34.23 14.26 -23.39
C LYS A 336 -33.79 13.75 -22.01
N ASP A 337 -34.46 12.71 -21.53
CA ASP A 337 -34.04 11.95 -20.35
C ASP A 337 -33.38 10.64 -20.81
N THR A 338 -32.23 10.35 -20.27
CA THR A 338 -31.47 9.14 -20.61
C THR A 338 -30.95 8.50 -19.35
N VAL A 339 -31.34 7.25 -19.13
CA VAL A 339 -30.95 6.48 -17.94
C VAL A 339 -30.13 5.26 -18.36
N TYR A 340 -28.99 5.12 -17.76
CA TYR A 340 -28.10 3.97 -17.96
C TYR A 340 -27.80 3.31 -16.63
N ARG A 341 -27.58 2.01 -16.67
CA ARG A 341 -26.93 1.28 -15.58
C ARG A 341 -25.82 0.42 -16.12
N SER A 342 -24.79 0.20 -15.30
CA SER A 342 -23.74 -0.77 -15.60
C SER A 342 -23.44 -1.64 -14.39
N ARG A 343 -23.04 -2.86 -14.68
CA ARG A 343 -22.52 -3.82 -13.73
C ARG A 343 -21.16 -4.29 -14.23
N SER A 344 -20.16 -4.33 -13.37
CA SER A 344 -18.86 -4.95 -13.63
C SER A 344 -18.51 -5.91 -12.50
N ASN A 345 -17.97 -7.07 -12.87
CA ASN A 345 -17.44 -8.04 -11.92
C ASN A 345 -16.06 -8.47 -12.42
N ALA A 346 -15.05 -8.41 -11.55
CA ALA A 346 -13.74 -8.93 -11.86
C ALA A 346 -13.27 -9.84 -10.72
N THR A 347 -12.81 -11.03 -11.09
CA THR A 347 -12.24 -12.00 -10.17
C THR A 347 -10.83 -12.34 -10.60
N TYR A 348 -9.89 -12.31 -9.65
CA TYR A 348 -8.49 -12.66 -9.89
C TYR A 348 -8.08 -13.78 -8.95
N GLN A 349 -7.35 -14.74 -9.47
CA GLN A 349 -6.69 -15.79 -8.71
C GLN A 349 -5.21 -15.78 -9.06
N ILE A 350 -4.36 -15.57 -8.08
CA ILE A 350 -2.91 -15.51 -8.29
C ILE A 350 -2.27 -16.51 -7.34
N ALA A 351 -1.51 -17.46 -7.90
CA ALA A 351 -0.70 -18.39 -7.13
C ALA A 351 0.76 -18.16 -7.48
N THR A 352 1.61 -18.04 -6.46
CA THR A 352 3.05 -17.87 -6.63
C THR A 352 3.83 -18.85 -5.78
N ALA A 353 4.99 -19.29 -6.25
CA ALA A 353 5.96 -20.02 -5.46
C ALA A 353 7.36 -19.52 -5.81
N ASP A 354 8.09 -19.04 -4.81
CA ASP A 354 9.47 -18.56 -4.95
C ASP A 354 10.39 -19.44 -4.10
N LEU A 355 11.36 -20.08 -4.75
CA LEU A 355 12.43 -20.86 -4.10
C LEU A 355 13.76 -20.19 -4.39
N SER A 356 14.47 -19.79 -3.36
CA SER A 356 15.77 -19.13 -3.47
C SER A 356 16.81 -19.77 -2.56
N TRP A 357 18.01 -19.91 -3.08
CA TRP A 357 19.21 -20.34 -2.37
C TRP A 357 20.22 -19.22 -2.42
N LYS A 358 20.53 -18.64 -1.26
CA LYS A 358 21.61 -17.69 -1.05
C LYS A 358 22.78 -18.41 -0.39
N GLN A 359 23.97 -18.32 -0.97
CA GLN A 359 25.22 -18.82 -0.43
C GLN A 359 26.16 -17.68 -0.09
N GLN A 360 26.51 -17.55 1.17
CA GLN A 360 27.56 -16.64 1.61
C GLN A 360 28.92 -17.25 1.28
N LEU A 361 29.72 -16.59 0.45
CA LEU A 361 31.04 -17.07 0.06
C LEU A 361 32.12 -16.56 1.05
N HIS A 362 32.02 -15.27 1.37
CA HIS A 362 32.87 -14.56 2.33
C HIS A 362 32.05 -13.51 3.06
N LYS A 363 32.58 -12.87 4.09
CA LYS A 363 31.88 -11.78 4.83
C LYS A 363 31.38 -10.64 3.93
N LYS A 364 31.93 -10.54 2.70
CA LYS A 364 31.67 -9.44 1.78
C LYS A 364 31.13 -9.88 0.42
N SER A 365 30.90 -11.18 0.21
CA SER A 365 30.39 -11.66 -1.07
C SER A 365 29.42 -12.80 -0.90
N PHE A 366 28.36 -12.82 -1.68
CA PHE A 366 27.42 -13.90 -1.79
C PHE A 366 26.93 -14.07 -3.23
N PHE A 367 26.47 -15.25 -3.55
CA PHE A 367 25.60 -15.46 -4.69
C PHE A 367 24.21 -15.93 -4.27
N GLN A 368 23.24 -15.68 -5.09
CA GLN A 368 21.88 -16.18 -4.90
C GLN A 368 21.37 -16.71 -6.23
N ILE A 369 20.76 -17.87 -6.20
CA ILE A 369 20.06 -18.47 -7.34
C ILE A 369 18.63 -18.72 -6.88
N GLY A 370 17.67 -18.54 -7.77
CA GLY A 370 16.29 -18.85 -7.45
C GLY A 370 15.43 -19.13 -8.66
N MET A 371 14.28 -19.70 -8.38
CA MET A 371 13.21 -19.92 -9.33
C MET A 371 11.90 -19.40 -8.78
N LYS A 372 11.10 -18.80 -9.64
CA LYS A 372 9.76 -18.33 -9.28
C LYS A 372 8.76 -18.80 -10.33
N TYR A 373 7.63 -19.26 -9.87
CA TYR A 373 6.47 -19.54 -10.69
C TYR A 373 5.30 -18.66 -10.27
N THR A 374 4.62 -18.08 -11.26
CA THR A 374 3.42 -17.27 -11.03
C THR A 374 2.33 -17.71 -11.99
N TYR A 375 1.17 -18.05 -11.45
CA TYR A 375 -0.07 -18.24 -12.18
C TYR A 375 -1.00 -17.08 -11.89
N THR A 376 -1.62 -16.50 -12.90
CA THR A 376 -2.68 -15.49 -12.79
C THR A 376 -3.86 -15.94 -13.65
N GLY A 377 -5.02 -16.12 -13.02
CA GLY A 377 -6.31 -16.27 -13.69
C GLY A 377 -7.15 -15.01 -13.43
N MET A 378 -7.76 -14.47 -14.48
CA MET A 378 -8.62 -13.29 -14.40
C MET A 378 -9.88 -13.52 -15.21
N LYS A 379 -11.03 -13.33 -14.56
CA LYS A 379 -12.32 -13.21 -15.22
C LYS A 379 -12.87 -11.83 -14.96
N ASP A 380 -13.24 -11.13 -16.02
CA ASP A 380 -13.77 -9.77 -15.94
C ASP A 380 -14.94 -9.62 -16.92
N ASP A 381 -16.10 -9.21 -16.41
CA ASP A 381 -17.27 -8.95 -17.21
C ASP A 381 -17.85 -7.58 -16.91
N ALA A 382 -18.29 -6.88 -17.94
CA ALA A 382 -19.06 -5.66 -17.82
C ALA A 382 -20.29 -5.68 -18.71
N CYS A 383 -21.42 -5.31 -18.14
CA CYS A 383 -22.69 -5.18 -18.82
C CYS A 383 -23.20 -3.73 -18.67
N TYR A 384 -23.59 -3.14 -19.78
CA TYR A 384 -24.21 -1.82 -19.84
C TYR A 384 -25.64 -1.94 -20.40
N GLU A 385 -26.59 -1.29 -19.77
CA GLU A 385 -27.99 -1.30 -20.17
C GLU A 385 -28.55 0.11 -20.17
N GLY A 386 -29.34 0.44 -21.21
CA GLY A 386 -30.13 1.66 -21.31
C GLY A 386 -31.57 1.41 -20.97
N LEU A 387 -32.23 2.37 -20.34
CA LEU A 387 -33.66 2.36 -20.11
C LEU A 387 -34.38 2.88 -21.36
N GLU A 388 -35.24 2.05 -21.93
CA GLU A 388 -36.06 2.41 -23.08
C GLU A 388 -37.37 3.10 -22.64
N PRO A 389 -38.09 3.78 -23.55
CA PRO A 389 -39.34 4.44 -23.23
C PRO A 389 -40.47 3.50 -22.74
N ASP A 390 -40.37 2.20 -23.03
CA ASP A 390 -41.30 1.15 -22.55
C ASP A 390 -40.92 0.62 -21.14
N GLU A 391 -40.01 1.32 -20.44
CA GLU A 391 -39.46 0.93 -19.14
C GLU A 391 -38.64 -0.37 -19.14
N SER A 392 -38.31 -0.90 -20.32
CA SER A 392 -37.45 -2.08 -20.43
C SER A 392 -35.98 -1.70 -20.43
N TRP A 393 -35.12 -2.52 -19.83
CA TRP A 393 -33.69 -2.38 -19.87
C TRP A 393 -33.11 -3.16 -21.06
N LYS A 394 -32.44 -2.48 -21.97
CA LYS A 394 -31.77 -3.12 -23.12
C LYS A 394 -30.26 -3.07 -22.97
N PRO A 395 -29.56 -4.21 -23.16
CA PRO A 395 -28.11 -4.25 -23.13
C PRO A 395 -27.53 -3.46 -24.30
N ASN A 396 -26.50 -2.65 -24.00
CA ASN A 396 -25.68 -1.97 -25.01
C ASN A 396 -24.40 -2.79 -25.24
N VAL A 397 -24.45 -3.63 -26.27
CA VAL A 397 -23.38 -4.60 -26.58
C VAL A 397 -22.06 -3.89 -26.95
N ALA A 398 -22.12 -2.63 -27.42
CA ALA A 398 -20.92 -1.90 -27.78
C ALA A 398 -20.03 -1.53 -26.58
N TYR A 399 -20.58 -1.50 -25.38
CA TYR A 399 -19.86 -1.18 -24.14
C TYR A 399 -19.73 -2.36 -23.19
N GLY A 400 -20.40 -3.48 -23.50
CA GLY A 400 -20.24 -4.73 -22.75
C GLY A 400 -19.00 -5.49 -23.21
N TYR A 401 -18.37 -6.19 -22.28
CA TYR A 401 -17.28 -7.12 -22.59
C TYR A 401 -17.25 -8.28 -21.59
N GLU A 402 -16.62 -9.36 -22.02
CA GLU A 402 -16.24 -10.50 -21.21
C GLU A 402 -14.79 -10.84 -21.50
N LEU A 403 -14.00 -11.04 -20.47
CA LEU A 403 -12.59 -11.42 -20.57
C LEU A 403 -12.33 -12.61 -19.65
N ASP A 404 -11.78 -13.69 -20.22
CA ASP A 404 -11.24 -14.83 -19.48
C ASP A 404 -9.77 -14.97 -19.87
N TYR A 405 -8.86 -14.60 -18.96
CA TYR A 405 -7.43 -14.49 -19.20
C TYR A 405 -6.65 -15.32 -18.19
N HIS A 406 -5.67 -16.06 -18.70
CA HIS A 406 -4.75 -16.84 -17.89
C HIS A 406 -3.31 -16.51 -18.27
N GLU A 407 -2.45 -16.43 -17.28
CA GLU A 407 -1.03 -16.21 -17.45
C GLU A 407 -0.23 -17.15 -16.56
N ASN A 408 0.83 -17.73 -17.14
CA ASN A 408 1.82 -18.53 -16.43
C ASN A 408 3.19 -17.93 -16.72
N ILE A 409 3.92 -17.60 -15.65
CA ILE A 409 5.29 -17.08 -15.75
C ILE A 409 6.20 -18.00 -14.93
N GLY A 410 7.15 -18.62 -15.61
CA GLY A 410 8.26 -19.35 -14.98
C GLY A 410 9.54 -18.55 -15.10
N ALA A 411 10.17 -18.22 -14.01
CA ALA A 411 11.39 -17.41 -13.96
C ALA A 411 12.54 -18.17 -13.28
N LEU A 412 13.75 -18.00 -13.83
CA LEU A 412 15.01 -18.40 -13.22
C LEU A 412 15.88 -17.16 -13.09
N TYR A 413 16.54 -17.00 -11.95
CA TYR A 413 17.43 -15.86 -11.72
C TYR A 413 18.69 -16.24 -10.96
N GLY A 414 19.76 -15.49 -11.22
CA GLY A 414 21.00 -15.58 -10.48
C GLY A 414 21.56 -14.18 -10.20
N THR A 415 22.08 -13.96 -9.00
CA THR A 415 22.72 -12.72 -8.61
C THR A 415 24.03 -12.98 -7.91
N TYR A 416 25.00 -12.10 -8.10
CA TYR A 416 26.26 -12.07 -7.37
C TYR A 416 26.46 -10.68 -6.79
N SER A 417 26.84 -10.64 -5.51
CA SER A 417 27.10 -9.40 -4.77
C SER A 417 28.50 -9.43 -4.16
N LEU A 418 29.21 -8.32 -4.33
CA LEU A 418 30.54 -8.13 -3.79
C LEU A 418 30.66 -6.76 -3.12
N ASP A 419 30.91 -6.75 -1.81
CA ASP A 419 31.25 -5.55 -1.04
C ASP A 419 32.77 -5.36 -1.01
N MET A 420 33.23 -4.22 -1.48
CA MET A 420 34.62 -3.79 -1.49
C MET A 420 34.89 -2.77 -0.37
N LYS A 421 36.15 -2.43 -0.11
CA LYS A 421 36.49 -1.38 0.88
C LYS A 421 35.90 -0.01 0.54
N ARG A 422 35.76 0.30 -0.75
CA ARG A 422 35.29 1.60 -1.27
C ARG A 422 34.09 1.48 -2.19
N GLY A 423 33.22 0.50 -1.97
CA GLY A 423 32.03 0.37 -2.79
C GLY A 423 31.47 -1.04 -2.76
N SER A 424 30.47 -1.28 -3.59
CA SER A 424 29.90 -2.60 -3.83
C SER A 424 29.43 -2.73 -5.28
N VAL A 425 29.37 -3.94 -5.76
CA VAL A 425 28.87 -4.29 -7.08
C VAL A 425 27.86 -5.43 -6.95
N HIS A 426 26.74 -5.29 -7.63
CA HIS A 426 25.73 -6.32 -7.80
C HIS A 426 25.55 -6.61 -9.30
N ILE A 427 25.59 -7.89 -9.65
CA ILE A 427 25.34 -8.36 -11.01
C ILE A 427 24.26 -9.42 -10.94
N GLY A 428 23.30 -9.35 -11.85
CA GLY A 428 22.22 -10.31 -11.91
C GLY A 428 21.75 -10.58 -13.33
N LEU A 429 21.17 -11.75 -13.51
CA LEU A 429 20.49 -12.14 -14.73
C LEU A 429 19.21 -12.88 -14.36
N ARG A 430 18.10 -12.52 -15.00
CA ARG A 430 16.83 -13.19 -14.89
C ARG A 430 16.33 -13.57 -16.29
N GLY A 431 15.83 -14.80 -16.44
CA GLY A 431 15.11 -15.25 -17.61
C GLY A 431 13.69 -15.61 -17.23
N GLU A 432 12.72 -15.15 -18.00
CA GLU A 432 11.30 -15.45 -17.83
C GLU A 432 10.73 -16.12 -19.06
N TYR A 433 10.01 -17.22 -18.83
CA TYR A 433 9.14 -17.82 -19.82
C TYR A 433 7.70 -17.50 -19.49
N THR A 434 7.03 -16.78 -20.38
CA THR A 434 5.64 -16.36 -20.21
C THR A 434 4.75 -17.07 -21.22
N GLN A 435 3.65 -17.62 -20.71
CA GLN A 435 2.56 -18.14 -21.52
C GLN A 435 1.27 -17.43 -21.10
N THR A 436 0.63 -16.74 -22.05
CA THR A 436 -0.69 -16.11 -21.84
C THR A 436 -1.73 -16.79 -22.70
N SER A 437 -2.94 -16.93 -22.20
CA SER A 437 -4.11 -17.33 -22.97
C SER A 437 -5.29 -16.39 -22.67
N ASN A 438 -5.97 -15.99 -23.73
CA ASN A 438 -7.25 -15.28 -23.65
C ASN A 438 -8.30 -16.22 -24.26
N GLU A 439 -9.13 -16.82 -23.41
CA GLU A 439 -10.14 -17.79 -23.82
C GLU A 439 -11.25 -17.14 -24.64
N THR A 440 -11.59 -15.90 -24.33
CA THR A 440 -12.63 -15.10 -25.03
C THR A 440 -12.22 -14.85 -26.49
N GLU A 441 -10.95 -14.49 -26.74
CA GLU A 441 -10.41 -14.25 -28.09
C GLU A 441 -9.79 -15.50 -28.70
N ARG A 442 -9.70 -16.62 -27.99
CA ARG A 442 -9.00 -17.86 -28.37
C ARG A 442 -7.56 -17.62 -28.81
N ARG A 443 -6.85 -16.78 -28.08
CA ARG A 443 -5.50 -16.34 -28.41
C ARG A 443 -4.52 -16.78 -27.35
N THR A 444 -3.43 -17.44 -27.77
CA THR A 444 -2.32 -17.86 -26.91
C THR A 444 -1.02 -17.23 -27.38
N ARG A 445 -0.20 -16.76 -26.46
CA ARG A 445 1.16 -16.28 -26.74
C ARG A 445 2.14 -16.99 -25.83
N LYS A 446 3.36 -17.22 -26.31
CA LYS A 446 4.48 -17.82 -25.58
C LYS A 446 5.75 -17.10 -25.97
N TYR A 447 6.56 -16.68 -25.01
CA TYR A 447 7.79 -15.96 -25.28
C TYR A 447 8.78 -16.07 -24.12
N TRP A 448 10.04 -15.74 -24.39
CA TRP A 448 11.13 -15.65 -23.44
C TRP A 448 11.64 -14.23 -23.38
N ASP A 449 11.88 -13.72 -22.15
CA ASP A 449 12.52 -12.44 -21.91
C ASP A 449 13.72 -12.60 -20.99
N TRP A 450 14.73 -11.74 -21.20
CA TRP A 450 15.96 -11.74 -20.42
C TRP A 450 16.17 -10.36 -19.83
N PHE A 451 16.48 -10.33 -18.54
CA PHE A 451 16.63 -9.10 -17.74
C PHE A 451 18.01 -9.12 -17.08
N PRO A 452 19.07 -8.63 -17.78
CA PRO A 452 20.36 -8.40 -17.15
C PRO A 452 20.28 -7.20 -16.23
N HIS A 453 20.95 -7.28 -15.08
CA HIS A 453 21.01 -6.23 -14.09
C HIS A 453 22.45 -6.06 -13.61
N ILE A 454 22.91 -4.82 -13.54
CA ILE A 454 24.16 -4.44 -12.92
C ILE A 454 23.98 -3.12 -12.19
N ASP A 455 24.36 -3.09 -10.94
CA ASP A 455 24.45 -1.86 -10.15
C ASP A 455 25.74 -1.84 -9.32
N GLY A 456 26.19 -0.64 -9.01
CA GLY A 456 27.35 -0.45 -8.20
C GLY A 456 27.37 0.90 -7.52
N ASN A 457 28.07 0.98 -6.40
CA ASN A 457 28.38 2.25 -5.79
C ASN A 457 29.86 2.29 -5.41
N PHE A 458 30.43 3.48 -5.53
CA PHE A 458 31.82 3.72 -5.23
C PHE A 458 31.92 4.95 -4.31
N TYR A 459 32.80 4.85 -3.32
CA TYR A 459 33.13 5.93 -2.39
C TYR A 459 34.54 6.43 -2.70
N PHE A 460 34.68 7.66 -3.17
CA PHE A 460 35.99 8.27 -3.39
C PHE A 460 36.61 8.71 -2.08
N ASP A 461 35.78 9.24 -1.18
CA ASP A 461 36.10 9.61 0.19
C ASP A 461 34.86 9.53 1.08
N GLU A 462 34.95 9.94 2.36
CA GLU A 462 33.79 9.90 3.28
C GLU A 462 32.65 10.85 2.88
N ILE A 463 32.95 11.87 2.06
CA ILE A 463 32.02 12.92 1.65
C ILE A 463 31.42 12.62 0.27
N HIS A 464 32.22 12.13 -0.68
CA HIS A 464 31.82 11.90 -2.07
C HIS A 464 31.44 10.44 -2.32
N LYS A 465 30.15 10.18 -2.44
CA LYS A 465 29.57 8.84 -2.66
C LYS A 465 28.79 8.87 -3.97
N TRP A 466 29.20 8.06 -4.94
CA TRP A 466 28.50 7.91 -6.21
C TRP A 466 27.72 6.59 -6.23
N MET A 467 26.55 6.62 -6.86
CA MET A 467 25.76 5.44 -7.16
C MET A 467 25.57 5.41 -8.68
N LEU A 468 25.96 4.32 -9.32
CA LEU A 468 25.75 4.01 -10.73
C LEU A 468 24.67 2.95 -10.87
#